data_cdaa7226ba19efe8392d5290da101d27
#
_entry.id   cdaa7226ba19efe8392d5290da101d27
#
_cell.length_a   1.000
_cell.length_b   1.000
_cell.length_c   1.000
_cell.angle_alpha   90.00
_cell.angle_beta   90.00
_cell.angle_gamma   90.00
#
_symmetry.space_group_name_H-M   'P 1'
#
loop_
_entity.id
_entity.type
_entity.pdbx_description
1 polymer ?
#
loop_
_entity_poly.entity_id
_entity_poly.type
_entity_poly.pdbx_seq_one_letter_code
_entity_poly.pdbx_strand_id
1 'polypeptide(L)'
;MHVRTPLFIAMACLLVAGLAIPAEAQKTTADGQFTLDRVLAHEGVTSQGRTGTCWSFATVSFLESEVARITGKSIDLSELYPVFHTYRAKSALYVKSKGKSRFSQGGLSHDVIAMIRDHGMLPQSAYSGLCKGDRAHDHSQLEAVLKGTLDIINKKRRPGNKWAPLVDNILDAYISAPPATVKVNGRSMTPRQYADEVMKFPHADYVEVTSFSKMPMWDRAELVLPDNWMHDSAYINVPFGAILKTLDYAVDNGFSVAIDMDVSEKGFQARKGIATLTAEQRKAGPVTQAMRDAHFKDGRTNDDHLMHLIGRAHDKNGKVFYMVKNSWGKVGPYKGVLYISKDYMALKTLAIMVHKDGLAPVITKKMFPGS
;
A
#
# COMPACT_ATOMS: atom_id res chain seq x y z
N MET A 1 59.43 -30.50 58.55
CA MET A 1 59.33 -31.13 57.19
C MET A 1 57.86 -30.86 56.68
N HIS A 2 57.73 -29.89 55.83
CA HIS A 2 56.41 -29.59 55.24
C HIS A 2 56.45 -30.05 53.79
N VAL A 3 55.62 -31.04 53.48
CA VAL A 3 55.44 -31.55 52.11
C VAL A 3 54.36 -30.69 51.44
N ARG A 4 54.72 -29.99 50.37
CA ARG A 4 53.79 -29.24 49.50
C ARG A 4 53.33 -30.16 48.36
N THR A 5 52.03 -30.40 48.28
CA THR A 5 51.35 -31.09 47.17
C THR A 5 51.06 -30.08 46.03
N PRO A 6 51.37 -30.38 44.78
CA PRO A 6 50.98 -29.50 43.68
C PRO A 6 49.55 -29.71 43.25
N LEU A 7 48.84 -28.59 43.09
CA LEU A 7 47.45 -28.53 42.61
C LEU A 7 47.48 -28.55 41.05
N PHE A 8 47.00 -29.62 40.42
CA PHE A 8 46.76 -29.68 38.97
C PHE A 8 45.45 -29.00 38.67
N ILE A 9 45.49 -27.85 37.95
CA ILE A 9 44.33 -27.20 37.37
C ILE A 9 44.07 -27.88 36.03
N ALA A 10 43.00 -28.67 35.93
CA ALA A 10 42.50 -29.20 34.70
C ALA A 10 41.66 -28.10 33.95
N MET A 11 42.19 -27.61 32.82
CA MET A 11 41.53 -26.68 31.94
C MET A 11 40.55 -27.45 31.05
N ALA A 12 39.26 -27.39 31.40
CA ALA A 12 38.16 -27.96 30.61
C ALA A 12 37.91 -27.06 29.38
N CYS A 13 38.34 -27.52 28.19
CA CYS A 13 37.89 -26.90 26.92
C CYS A 13 36.44 -27.22 26.67
N LEU A 14 35.55 -26.24 26.88
CA LEU A 14 34.19 -26.30 26.41
C LEU A 14 34.17 -26.18 24.87
N LEU A 15 33.97 -27.30 24.18
CA LEU A 15 33.57 -27.33 22.79
C LEU A 15 32.14 -26.78 22.68
N VAL A 16 32.00 -25.54 22.24
CA VAL A 16 30.72 -25.00 21.80
C VAL A 16 30.40 -25.65 20.46
N ALA A 17 29.64 -26.74 20.49
CA ALA A 17 29.03 -27.30 19.28
C ALA A 17 28.04 -26.28 18.77
N GLY A 18 28.38 -25.52 17.73
CA GLY A 18 27.47 -24.67 16.99
C GLY A 18 26.32 -25.53 16.44
N LEU A 19 25.16 -25.43 17.02
CA LEU A 19 23.92 -25.95 16.42
C LEU A 19 23.75 -25.26 15.08
N ALA A 20 24.09 -25.97 13.99
CA ALA A 20 23.69 -25.56 12.66
C ALA A 20 22.16 -25.56 12.60
N ILE A 21 21.57 -24.37 12.55
CA ILE A 21 20.15 -24.21 12.24
C ILE A 21 19.95 -24.86 10.88
N PRO A 22 19.05 -25.87 10.73
CA PRO A 22 18.80 -26.47 9.43
C PRO A 22 18.33 -25.35 8.50
N ALA A 23 18.98 -25.21 7.35
CA ALA A 23 18.54 -24.30 6.29
C ALA A 23 17.10 -24.70 5.93
N GLU A 24 16.13 -23.86 6.26
CA GLU A 24 14.75 -24.04 5.84
C GLU A 24 14.78 -24.16 4.30
N ALA A 25 14.25 -25.27 3.77
CA ALA A 25 14.29 -25.52 2.33
C ALA A 25 13.62 -24.31 1.64
N GLN A 26 14.35 -23.59 0.80
CA GLN A 26 13.86 -22.44 0.07
C GLN A 26 12.62 -22.86 -0.72
N LYS A 27 11.49 -22.22 -0.42
CA LYS A 27 10.23 -22.48 -1.14
C LYS A 27 10.33 -21.89 -2.55
N THR A 28 9.94 -22.67 -3.57
CA THR A 28 9.84 -22.21 -4.96
C THR A 28 8.38 -22.07 -5.36
N THR A 29 8.11 -21.25 -6.40
CA THR A 29 6.79 -21.24 -7.04
C THR A 29 6.50 -22.59 -7.70
N ALA A 30 5.21 -22.91 -7.87
CA ALA A 30 4.79 -24.22 -8.41
C ALA A 30 5.36 -24.53 -9.82
N ASP A 31 5.65 -23.51 -10.61
CA ASP A 31 6.27 -23.59 -11.93
C ASP A 31 7.82 -23.57 -11.91
N GLY A 32 8.41 -23.45 -10.71
CA GLY A 32 9.86 -23.39 -10.52
C GLY A 32 10.52 -22.12 -11.09
N GLN A 33 9.76 -21.07 -11.45
CA GLN A 33 10.34 -19.85 -12.01
C GLN A 33 11.03 -18.99 -10.96
N PHE A 34 10.51 -18.97 -9.74
CA PHE A 34 11.01 -18.12 -8.65
C PHE A 34 11.30 -18.92 -7.40
N THR A 35 12.40 -18.59 -6.74
CA THR A 35 12.72 -19.03 -5.37
C THR A 35 12.37 -17.88 -4.43
N LEU A 36 11.59 -18.19 -3.39
CA LEU A 36 11.08 -17.19 -2.44
C LEU A 36 12.15 -16.89 -1.39
N ASP A 37 12.61 -15.66 -1.32
CA ASP A 37 13.58 -15.22 -0.29
C ASP A 37 12.87 -14.95 1.03
N ARG A 38 11.75 -14.20 0.95
CA ARG A 38 10.92 -13.86 2.09
C ARG A 38 9.49 -13.57 1.66
N VAL A 39 8.53 -14.05 2.44
CA VAL A 39 7.11 -13.75 2.29
C VAL A 39 6.59 -13.23 3.63
N LEU A 40 5.95 -12.07 3.59
CA LEU A 40 5.33 -11.45 4.75
C LEU A 40 3.91 -12.00 4.95
N ALA A 41 3.42 -11.97 6.19
CA ALA A 41 2.03 -12.31 6.47
C ALA A 41 1.09 -11.35 5.71
N HIS A 42 0.12 -11.91 5.02
CA HIS A 42 -0.88 -11.14 4.24
C HIS A 42 -2.16 -11.94 4.08
N GLU A 43 -3.28 -11.23 3.93
CA GLU A 43 -4.57 -11.84 3.59
C GLU A 43 -4.63 -12.23 2.11
N GLY A 44 -5.67 -12.99 1.74
CA GLY A 44 -5.90 -13.43 0.38
C GLY A 44 -6.05 -12.28 -0.62
N VAL A 45 -5.91 -12.59 -1.92
CA VAL A 45 -6.14 -11.61 -2.99
C VAL A 45 -7.64 -11.35 -3.14
N THR A 46 -8.04 -10.09 -3.10
CA THR A 46 -9.40 -9.59 -3.32
C THR A 46 -9.59 -9.02 -4.72
N SER A 47 -10.79 -8.58 -5.07
CA SER A 47 -11.09 -7.96 -6.36
C SER A 47 -11.82 -6.65 -6.18
N GLN A 48 -11.24 -5.57 -6.69
CA GLN A 48 -11.89 -4.26 -6.75
C GLN A 48 -13.06 -4.21 -7.75
N GLY A 49 -13.26 -5.26 -8.57
CA GLY A 49 -14.29 -5.29 -9.60
C GLY A 49 -14.08 -4.24 -10.69
N ARG A 50 -15.16 -3.57 -11.10
CA ARG A 50 -15.13 -2.46 -12.07
C ARG A 50 -15.12 -1.10 -11.37
N THR A 51 -14.06 -0.85 -10.64
CA THR A 51 -13.89 0.41 -9.89
C THR A 51 -12.48 0.96 -10.04
N GLY A 52 -12.33 2.27 -9.87
CA GLY A 52 -11.02 2.94 -9.74
C GLY A 52 -10.57 3.06 -8.28
N THR A 53 -10.81 2.02 -7.46
CA THR A 53 -10.51 2.04 -6.02
C THR A 53 -9.31 1.18 -5.62
N CYS A 54 -8.39 0.90 -6.55
CA CYS A 54 -7.15 0.16 -6.29
C CYS A 54 -6.38 0.70 -5.09
N TRP A 55 -6.37 2.01 -4.92
CA TRP A 55 -5.72 2.69 -3.80
C TRP A 55 -6.24 2.22 -2.43
N SER A 56 -7.54 2.01 -2.29
CA SER A 56 -8.12 1.49 -1.05
C SER A 56 -7.82 0.02 -0.87
N PHE A 57 -8.01 -0.82 -1.92
CA PHE A 57 -7.73 -2.25 -1.87
C PHE A 57 -6.26 -2.55 -1.53
N ALA A 58 -5.33 -1.84 -2.15
CA ALA A 58 -3.91 -2.02 -1.90
C ALA A 58 -3.50 -1.56 -0.51
N THR A 59 -3.97 -0.36 -0.09
CA THR A 59 -3.60 0.18 1.22
C THR A 59 -4.26 -0.58 2.35
N VAL A 60 -5.53 -0.99 2.23
CA VAL A 60 -6.20 -1.83 3.24
C VAL A 60 -5.48 -3.17 3.37
N SER A 61 -5.12 -3.80 2.25
CA SER A 61 -4.31 -5.03 2.26
C SER A 61 -2.96 -4.84 2.97
N PHE A 62 -2.29 -3.70 2.75
CA PHE A 62 -1.08 -3.31 3.46
C PHE A 62 -1.35 -3.17 4.97
N LEU A 63 -2.43 -2.51 5.36
CA LEU A 63 -2.82 -2.33 6.76
C LEU A 63 -3.15 -3.65 7.47
N GLU A 64 -3.75 -4.61 6.78
CA GLU A 64 -4.00 -5.97 7.30
C GLU A 64 -2.69 -6.65 7.69
N SER A 65 -1.66 -6.56 6.86
CA SER A 65 -0.32 -7.07 7.18
C SER A 65 0.31 -6.33 8.35
N GLU A 66 0.17 -5.01 8.43
CA GLU A 66 0.67 -4.22 9.55
C GLU A 66 -0.07 -4.51 10.86
N VAL A 67 -1.39 -4.67 10.83
CA VAL A 67 -2.16 -5.09 12.00
C VAL A 67 -1.72 -6.49 12.45
N ALA A 68 -1.51 -7.41 11.53
CA ALA A 68 -0.99 -8.75 11.85
C ALA A 68 0.41 -8.66 12.48
N ARG A 69 1.30 -7.80 11.98
CA ARG A 69 2.64 -7.55 12.53
C ARG A 69 2.58 -6.98 13.95
N ILE A 70 1.68 -6.01 14.20
CA ILE A 70 1.55 -5.30 15.50
C ILE A 70 0.85 -6.17 16.55
N THR A 71 -0.23 -6.86 16.16
CA THR A 71 -1.13 -7.54 17.10
C THR A 71 -0.95 -9.06 17.13
N GLY A 72 -0.27 -9.64 16.15
CA GLY A 72 -0.21 -11.10 15.95
C GLY A 72 -1.52 -11.70 15.44
N LYS A 73 -2.51 -10.88 15.02
CA LYS A 73 -3.84 -11.33 14.58
C LYS A 73 -4.08 -10.99 13.13
N SER A 74 -4.53 -11.95 12.35
CA SER A 74 -5.06 -11.75 11.02
C SER A 74 -6.47 -11.15 11.10
N ILE A 75 -6.70 -10.05 10.40
CA ILE A 75 -7.96 -9.33 10.37
C ILE A 75 -8.24 -8.90 8.93
N ASP A 76 -9.40 -9.29 8.41
CA ASP A 76 -9.92 -8.89 7.10
C ASP A 76 -10.68 -7.56 7.24
N LEU A 77 -10.16 -6.49 6.67
CA LEU A 77 -10.65 -5.11 6.78
C LEU A 77 -11.47 -4.72 5.56
N SER A 78 -12.46 -3.85 5.76
CA SER A 78 -13.31 -3.37 4.67
C SER A 78 -12.59 -2.38 3.75
N GLU A 79 -12.35 -2.76 2.51
CA GLU A 79 -11.77 -1.86 1.50
C GLU A 79 -12.74 -0.74 1.12
N LEU A 80 -14.04 -0.98 1.21
CA LEU A 80 -15.06 0.01 0.82
C LEU A 80 -15.39 1.04 1.91
N TYR A 81 -14.99 0.79 3.16
CA TYR A 81 -15.21 1.75 4.24
C TYR A 81 -14.46 3.07 4.03
N PRO A 82 -13.14 3.07 3.74
CA PRO A 82 -12.44 4.29 3.36
C PRO A 82 -12.99 4.91 2.07
N VAL A 83 -13.41 4.12 1.09
CA VAL A 83 -13.98 4.62 -0.18
C VAL A 83 -15.25 5.41 0.07
N PHE A 84 -16.18 4.91 0.89
CA PHE A 84 -17.41 5.61 1.26
C PHE A 84 -17.13 7.01 1.82
N HIS A 85 -16.23 7.09 2.79
CA HIS A 85 -15.87 8.35 3.43
C HIS A 85 -15.08 9.29 2.51
N THR A 86 -14.23 8.74 1.65
CA THR A 86 -13.49 9.52 0.64
C THR A 86 -14.44 10.17 -0.37
N TYR A 87 -15.46 9.47 -0.87
CA TYR A 87 -16.45 10.08 -1.75
C TYR A 87 -17.22 11.24 -1.05
N ARG A 88 -17.56 11.09 0.23
CA ARG A 88 -18.15 12.18 1.02
C ARG A 88 -17.21 13.37 1.13
N ALA A 89 -15.95 13.15 1.47
CA ALA A 89 -14.94 14.20 1.59
C ALA A 89 -14.67 14.91 0.25
N LYS A 90 -14.53 14.16 -0.84
CA LYS A 90 -14.42 14.72 -2.20
C LYS A 90 -15.64 15.53 -2.59
N SER A 91 -16.85 15.06 -2.28
CA SER A 91 -18.09 15.80 -2.53
C SER A 91 -18.11 17.12 -1.78
N ALA A 92 -17.73 17.13 -0.51
CA ALA A 92 -17.63 18.35 0.29
C ALA A 92 -16.61 19.35 -0.28
N LEU A 93 -15.43 18.86 -0.68
CA LEU A 93 -14.41 19.70 -1.30
C LEU A 93 -14.87 20.25 -2.66
N TYR A 94 -15.55 19.44 -3.47
CA TYR A 94 -16.07 19.83 -4.77
C TYR A 94 -17.12 20.94 -4.65
N VAL A 95 -18.03 20.85 -3.67
CA VAL A 95 -19.00 21.92 -3.38
C VAL A 95 -18.28 23.17 -2.85
N LYS A 96 -17.37 23.02 -1.90
CA LYS A 96 -16.59 24.13 -1.32
C LYS A 96 -15.75 24.85 -2.38
N SER A 97 -15.13 24.14 -3.29
CA SER A 97 -14.30 24.67 -4.38
C SER A 97 -15.14 25.18 -5.57
N LYS A 98 -16.46 25.06 -5.53
CA LYS A 98 -17.38 25.38 -6.64
C LYS A 98 -17.04 24.63 -7.93
N GLY A 99 -16.77 23.32 -7.80
CA GLY A 99 -16.47 22.45 -8.91
C GLY A 99 -15.03 22.52 -9.43
N LYS A 100 -14.13 23.21 -8.73
CA LYS A 100 -12.73 23.39 -9.18
C LYS A 100 -11.81 22.23 -8.73
N SER A 101 -12.15 21.53 -7.64
CA SER A 101 -11.37 20.36 -7.24
C SER A 101 -11.64 19.18 -8.16
N ARG A 102 -10.65 18.28 -8.30
CA ARG A 102 -10.83 17.03 -9.02
C ARG A 102 -11.86 16.15 -8.31
N PHE A 103 -12.77 15.56 -9.09
CA PHE A 103 -13.72 14.56 -8.63
C PHE A 103 -13.60 13.30 -9.49
N SER A 104 -13.09 12.23 -8.93
CA SER A 104 -12.83 10.94 -9.60
C SER A 104 -12.86 9.81 -8.59
N GLN A 105 -12.85 8.55 -9.05
CA GLN A 105 -12.77 7.36 -8.20
C GLN A 105 -11.37 7.18 -7.58
N GLY A 106 -10.32 7.66 -8.26
CA GLY A 106 -8.92 7.51 -7.82
C GLY A 106 -8.64 8.16 -6.47
N GLY A 107 -7.56 7.75 -5.86
CA GLY A 107 -7.05 8.23 -4.57
C GLY A 107 -5.70 7.61 -4.28
N LEU A 108 -5.12 7.93 -3.13
CA LEU A 108 -3.77 7.51 -2.73
C LEU A 108 -3.78 6.87 -1.34
N SER A 109 -2.65 6.34 -0.91
CA SER A 109 -2.56 5.63 0.38
C SER A 109 -2.91 6.53 1.56
N HIS A 110 -2.51 7.80 1.55
CA HIS A 110 -2.83 8.75 2.61
C HIS A 110 -4.33 9.01 2.76
N ASP A 111 -5.14 8.84 1.70
CA ASP A 111 -6.60 8.94 1.80
C ASP A 111 -7.17 7.89 2.76
N VAL A 112 -6.70 6.65 2.67
CA VAL A 112 -7.11 5.57 3.58
C VAL A 112 -6.72 5.89 5.02
N ILE A 113 -5.48 6.33 5.22
CA ILE A 113 -4.98 6.72 6.55
C ILE A 113 -5.81 7.86 7.13
N ALA A 114 -6.12 8.89 6.32
CA ALA A 114 -6.94 10.02 6.74
C ALA A 114 -8.36 9.56 7.12
N MET A 115 -9.00 8.68 6.31
CA MET A 115 -10.34 8.18 6.61
C MET A 115 -10.37 7.33 7.88
N ILE A 116 -9.36 6.51 8.12
CA ILE A 116 -9.23 5.74 9.37
C ILE A 116 -9.04 6.68 10.56
N ARG A 117 -8.16 7.67 10.43
CA ARG A 117 -7.93 8.68 11.48
C ARG A 117 -9.23 9.42 11.83
N ASP A 118 -10.04 9.79 10.83
CA ASP A 118 -11.19 10.66 11.04
C ASP A 118 -12.48 9.88 11.32
N HIS A 119 -12.64 8.66 10.81
CA HIS A 119 -13.87 7.87 10.89
C HIS A 119 -13.71 6.50 11.56
N GLY A 120 -12.49 6.02 11.75
CA GLY A 120 -12.23 4.65 12.23
C GLY A 120 -12.23 3.64 11.08
N MET A 121 -12.50 2.37 11.40
CA MET A 121 -12.48 1.27 10.44
C MET A 121 -13.52 0.21 10.79
N LEU A 122 -13.90 -0.62 9.83
CA LEU A 122 -14.76 -1.78 10.01
C LEU A 122 -14.09 -3.04 9.43
N PRO A 123 -14.39 -4.23 9.98
CA PRO A 123 -14.01 -5.47 9.32
C PRO A 123 -14.87 -5.71 8.07
N GLN A 124 -14.34 -6.42 7.09
CA GLN A 124 -15.01 -6.78 5.84
C GLN A 124 -16.34 -7.51 6.09
N SER A 125 -16.38 -8.37 7.10
CA SER A 125 -17.59 -9.10 7.49
C SER A 125 -18.74 -8.22 7.98
N ALA A 126 -18.46 -6.99 8.44
CA ALA A 126 -19.48 -6.03 8.88
C ALA A 126 -19.90 -5.07 7.75
N TYR A 127 -19.00 -4.78 6.84
CA TYR A 127 -19.26 -3.86 5.72
C TYR A 127 -18.42 -4.22 4.50
N SER A 128 -19.03 -4.87 3.53
CA SER A 128 -18.39 -5.21 2.26
C SER A 128 -18.53 -4.10 1.20
N GLY A 129 -19.42 -3.14 1.41
CA GLY A 129 -19.78 -2.15 0.39
C GLY A 129 -20.60 -2.70 -0.79
N LEU A 130 -20.99 -3.97 -0.77
CA LEU A 130 -21.88 -4.54 -1.78
C LEU A 130 -23.35 -4.28 -1.42
N CYS A 131 -24.13 -3.82 -2.39
CA CYS A 131 -25.57 -3.74 -2.24
C CYS A 131 -26.20 -5.13 -2.32
N LYS A 132 -27.41 -5.27 -1.78
CA LYS A 132 -28.13 -6.55 -1.79
C LYS A 132 -28.35 -7.05 -3.22
N GLY A 133 -27.78 -8.22 -3.53
CA GLY A 133 -27.88 -8.87 -4.85
C GLY A 133 -26.63 -8.68 -5.72
N ASP A 134 -25.74 -7.76 -5.38
CA ASP A 134 -24.51 -7.55 -6.11
C ASP A 134 -23.51 -8.70 -5.85
N ARG A 135 -22.76 -9.07 -6.88
CA ARG A 135 -21.73 -10.12 -6.83
C ARG A 135 -20.31 -9.54 -6.92
N ALA A 136 -20.18 -8.28 -7.32
CA ALA A 136 -18.91 -7.58 -7.48
C ALA A 136 -19.15 -6.07 -7.42
N HIS A 137 -18.11 -5.33 -7.05
CA HIS A 137 -18.16 -3.87 -7.06
C HIS A 137 -18.20 -3.33 -8.50
N ASP A 138 -19.06 -2.34 -8.72
CA ASP A 138 -19.20 -1.65 -10.00
C ASP A 138 -19.53 -0.18 -9.77
N HIS A 139 -18.54 0.68 -9.92
CA HIS A 139 -18.68 2.13 -9.76
C HIS A 139 -18.77 2.86 -11.12
N SER A 140 -19.03 2.15 -12.22
CA SER A 140 -19.05 2.74 -13.57
C SER A 140 -20.03 3.91 -13.71
N GLN A 141 -21.13 3.90 -12.95
CA GLN A 141 -22.11 4.99 -12.93
C GLN A 141 -21.98 5.91 -11.72
N LEU A 142 -21.48 5.41 -10.59
CA LEU A 142 -21.46 6.14 -9.31
C LEU A 142 -20.77 7.50 -9.42
N GLU A 143 -19.58 7.55 -10.01
CA GLU A 143 -18.83 8.79 -10.20
C GLU A 143 -19.62 9.80 -11.04
N ALA A 144 -20.18 9.37 -12.16
CA ALA A 144 -20.95 10.24 -13.06
C ALA A 144 -22.21 10.79 -12.40
N VAL A 145 -22.93 9.96 -11.64
CA VAL A 145 -24.15 10.37 -10.90
C VAL A 145 -23.78 11.37 -9.80
N LEU A 146 -22.78 11.09 -8.99
CA LEU A 146 -22.31 12.01 -7.95
C LEU A 146 -21.86 13.33 -8.55
N LYS A 147 -20.95 13.28 -9.53
CA LYS A 147 -20.42 14.48 -10.17
C LYS A 147 -21.51 15.31 -10.84
N GLY A 148 -22.40 14.68 -11.61
CA GLY A 148 -23.54 15.36 -12.25
C GLY A 148 -24.46 16.04 -11.25
N THR A 149 -24.74 15.38 -10.14
CA THR A 149 -25.54 15.95 -9.03
C THR A 149 -24.84 17.16 -8.41
N LEU A 150 -23.55 17.05 -8.12
CA LEU A 150 -22.75 18.12 -7.54
C LEU A 150 -22.56 19.30 -8.50
N ASP A 151 -22.45 19.06 -9.80
CA ASP A 151 -22.41 20.10 -10.84
C ASP A 151 -23.71 20.93 -10.85
N ILE A 152 -24.86 20.27 -10.72
CA ILE A 152 -26.16 20.96 -10.61
C ILE A 152 -26.22 21.81 -9.33
N ILE A 153 -25.78 21.27 -8.22
CA ILE A 153 -25.73 21.95 -6.92
C ILE A 153 -24.84 23.20 -7.00
N ASN A 154 -23.67 23.09 -7.65
CA ASN A 154 -22.70 24.18 -7.79
C ASN A 154 -23.15 25.33 -8.73
N LYS A 155 -24.21 25.14 -9.54
CA LYS A 155 -24.82 26.24 -10.31
C LYS A 155 -25.42 27.31 -9.40
N LYS A 156 -25.75 26.96 -8.14
CA LYS A 156 -26.25 27.94 -7.16
C LYS A 156 -25.07 28.66 -6.49
N ARG A 157 -25.20 29.99 -6.36
CA ARG A 157 -24.17 30.80 -5.67
C ARG A 157 -23.96 30.36 -4.21
N ARG A 158 -25.02 29.92 -3.53
CA ARG A 158 -25.02 29.38 -2.16
C ARG A 158 -25.81 28.06 -2.15
N PRO A 159 -25.12 26.92 -2.28
CA PRO A 159 -25.80 25.62 -2.42
C PRO A 159 -26.55 25.16 -1.17
N GLY A 160 -26.32 25.78 0.00
CA GLY A 160 -26.87 25.31 1.27
C GLY A 160 -26.24 24.00 1.71
N ASN A 161 -26.93 23.24 2.57
CA ASN A 161 -26.45 21.98 3.14
C ASN A 161 -27.28 20.74 2.73
N LYS A 162 -28.32 20.90 1.91
CA LYS A 162 -29.17 19.77 1.47
C LYS A 162 -28.50 18.79 0.53
N TRP A 163 -27.32 19.13 0.01
CA TRP A 163 -26.54 18.26 -0.89
C TRP A 163 -25.92 17.08 -0.15
N ALA A 164 -25.52 17.23 1.11
CA ALA A 164 -24.82 16.16 1.83
C ALA A 164 -25.70 14.92 2.04
N PRO A 165 -26.96 15.00 2.54
CA PRO A 165 -27.86 13.83 2.58
C PRO A 165 -28.15 13.24 1.20
N LEU A 166 -28.15 14.03 0.13
CA LEU A 166 -28.34 13.52 -1.23
C LEU A 166 -27.14 12.69 -1.68
N VAL A 167 -25.92 13.14 -1.37
CA VAL A 167 -24.70 12.35 -1.61
C VAL A 167 -24.74 11.04 -0.84
N ASP A 168 -25.12 11.07 0.45
CA ASP A 168 -25.24 9.87 1.28
C ASP A 168 -26.26 8.87 0.70
N ASN A 169 -27.40 9.32 0.20
CA ASN A 169 -28.41 8.48 -0.44
C ASN A 169 -27.90 7.86 -1.77
N ILE A 170 -27.11 8.61 -2.55
CA ILE A 170 -26.49 8.08 -3.77
C ILE A 170 -25.46 7.02 -3.39
N LEU A 171 -24.61 7.28 -2.41
CA LEU A 171 -23.61 6.31 -1.95
C LEU A 171 -24.28 5.04 -1.42
N ASP A 172 -25.35 5.17 -0.62
CA ASP A 172 -26.11 4.02 -0.11
C ASP A 172 -26.69 3.15 -1.23
N ALA A 173 -27.14 3.77 -2.32
CA ALA A 173 -27.69 3.05 -3.47
C ALA A 173 -26.64 2.26 -4.27
N TYR A 174 -25.35 2.64 -4.25
CA TYR A 174 -24.29 2.03 -5.05
C TYR A 174 -23.28 1.21 -4.26
N ILE A 175 -23.02 1.58 -3.00
CA ILE A 175 -22.01 0.92 -2.15
C ILE A 175 -22.50 0.65 -0.74
N SER A 176 -23.83 0.70 -0.52
CA SER A 176 -24.52 0.59 0.76
C SER A 176 -23.95 1.53 1.86
N ALA A 177 -24.78 1.86 2.86
CA ALA A 177 -24.31 2.67 3.97
C ALA A 177 -23.59 1.79 5.01
N PRO A 178 -22.41 2.21 5.52
CA PRO A 178 -21.73 1.48 6.56
C PRO A 178 -22.52 1.52 7.87
N PRO A 179 -22.52 0.41 8.66
CA PRO A 179 -23.21 0.38 9.95
C PRO A 179 -22.51 1.30 10.96
N ALA A 180 -23.30 1.93 11.83
CA ALA A 180 -22.80 2.79 12.89
C ALA A 180 -22.02 2.02 13.98
N THR A 181 -22.24 0.72 14.12
CA THR A 181 -21.56 -0.14 15.07
C THR A 181 -21.35 -1.55 14.52
N VAL A 182 -20.35 -2.24 15.02
CA VAL A 182 -20.05 -3.65 14.75
C VAL A 182 -19.99 -4.44 16.04
N LYS A 183 -20.41 -5.72 16.01
CA LYS A 183 -20.23 -6.62 17.15
C LYS A 183 -18.90 -7.35 17.04
N VAL A 184 -18.06 -7.20 18.07
CA VAL A 184 -16.77 -7.91 18.21
C VAL A 184 -16.77 -8.62 19.56
N ASN A 185 -16.66 -9.93 19.56
CA ASN A 185 -16.69 -10.76 20.77
C ASN A 185 -17.89 -10.44 21.70
N GLY A 186 -19.07 -10.23 21.12
CA GLY A 186 -20.30 -9.90 21.86
C GLY A 186 -20.46 -8.42 22.27
N ARG A 187 -19.41 -7.61 22.19
CA ARG A 187 -19.45 -6.17 22.48
C ARG A 187 -19.75 -5.35 21.22
N SER A 188 -20.67 -4.40 21.30
CA SER A 188 -20.91 -3.40 20.24
C SER A 188 -19.84 -2.32 20.30
N MET A 189 -19.20 -2.06 19.15
CA MET A 189 -18.14 -1.07 18.99
C MET A 189 -18.48 -0.13 17.84
N THR A 190 -18.15 1.15 17.99
CA THR A 190 -18.12 2.09 16.85
C THR A 190 -16.91 1.79 15.96
N PRO A 191 -16.90 2.24 14.70
CA PRO A 191 -15.73 2.09 13.82
C PRO A 191 -14.44 2.69 14.43
N ARG A 192 -14.56 3.78 15.18
CA ARG A 192 -13.43 4.38 15.92
C ARG A 192 -12.90 3.43 16.98
N GLN A 193 -13.77 2.89 17.83
CA GLN A 193 -13.35 1.92 18.84
C GLN A 193 -12.74 0.67 18.23
N TYR A 194 -13.24 0.24 17.08
CA TYR A 194 -12.65 -0.89 16.37
C TYR A 194 -11.22 -0.59 15.89
N ALA A 195 -10.99 0.58 15.31
CA ALA A 195 -9.65 0.99 14.90
C ALA A 195 -8.68 1.11 16.11
N ASP A 196 -9.13 1.71 17.19
CA ASP A 196 -8.28 1.99 18.37
C ASP A 196 -8.00 0.74 19.20
N GLU A 197 -9.01 -0.11 19.43
CA GLU A 197 -8.92 -1.23 20.39
C GLU A 197 -8.56 -2.57 19.71
N VAL A 198 -9.00 -2.79 18.47
CA VAL A 198 -8.80 -4.06 17.75
C VAL A 198 -7.62 -3.98 16.79
N MET A 199 -7.58 -2.98 15.92
CA MET A 199 -6.48 -2.79 15.00
C MET A 199 -5.23 -2.26 15.69
N LYS A 200 -5.38 -1.40 16.71
CA LYS A 200 -4.28 -0.72 17.40
C LYS A 200 -3.33 0.00 16.44
N PHE A 201 -3.89 0.60 15.41
CA PHE A 201 -3.15 1.12 14.28
C PHE A 201 -2.58 2.52 14.58
N PRO A 202 -1.25 2.67 14.65
CA PRO A 202 -0.60 3.95 14.93
C PRO A 202 -0.47 4.78 13.64
N HIS A 203 -1.56 5.36 13.16
CA HIS A 203 -1.64 6.06 11.86
C HIS A 203 -0.53 7.11 11.64
N ALA A 204 -0.01 7.72 12.70
CA ALA A 204 1.08 8.72 12.61
C ALA A 204 2.46 8.12 12.32
N ASP A 205 2.61 6.79 12.39
CA ASP A 205 3.88 6.11 12.15
C ASP A 205 4.08 5.70 10.70
N TYR A 206 3.12 6.00 9.82
CA TYR A 206 3.18 5.69 8.41
C TYR A 206 3.53 6.94 7.59
N VAL A 207 4.45 6.77 6.66
CA VAL A 207 4.99 7.85 5.85
C VAL A 207 4.99 7.48 4.38
N GLU A 208 4.80 8.47 3.53
CA GLU A 208 4.93 8.32 2.08
C GLU A 208 6.29 8.83 1.61
N VAL A 209 6.90 8.07 0.69
CA VAL A 209 8.21 8.38 0.13
C VAL A 209 8.12 8.39 -1.39
N THR A 210 8.68 9.41 -2.01
CA THR A 210 8.74 9.59 -3.46
C THR A 210 10.15 9.96 -3.93
N SER A 211 10.36 10.04 -5.26
CA SER A 211 11.68 10.32 -5.82
C SER A 211 11.62 11.03 -7.16
N PHE A 212 11.63 12.37 -7.13
CA PHE A 212 11.68 13.20 -8.33
C PHE A 212 12.55 14.44 -8.12
N SER A 213 13.49 14.71 -9.04
CA SER A 213 14.44 15.83 -8.93
C SER A 213 13.80 17.21 -9.03
N LYS A 214 12.56 17.31 -9.51
CA LYS A 214 11.80 18.58 -9.55
C LYS A 214 11.47 19.12 -8.16
N MET A 215 11.44 18.24 -7.16
CA MET A 215 11.19 18.59 -5.76
C MET A 215 12.49 18.58 -4.96
N PRO A 216 12.60 19.35 -3.87
CA PRO A 216 13.78 19.29 -2.99
C PRO A 216 14.05 17.87 -2.49
N MET A 217 15.28 17.38 -2.68
CA MET A 217 15.70 16.08 -2.15
C MET A 217 15.96 16.15 -0.65
N TRP A 218 15.57 15.08 0.06
CA TRP A 218 15.69 14.97 1.52
C TRP A 218 14.83 16.01 2.25
N ASP A 219 13.66 16.30 1.69
CA ASP A 219 12.67 17.22 2.26
C ASP A 219 11.26 16.68 2.01
N ARG A 220 10.28 17.34 2.59
CA ARG A 220 8.87 17.06 2.33
C ARG A 220 8.35 17.95 1.22
N ALA A 221 7.56 17.37 0.32
CA ALA A 221 6.98 18.10 -0.79
C ALA A 221 5.66 17.45 -1.23
N GLU A 222 4.81 18.24 -1.88
CA GLU A 222 3.64 17.73 -2.58
C GLU A 222 4.07 16.97 -3.84
N LEU A 223 3.69 15.70 -3.94
CA LEU A 223 3.74 14.97 -5.19
C LEU A 223 2.48 15.34 -5.99
N VAL A 224 2.66 16.18 -7.01
CA VAL A 224 1.55 16.68 -7.83
C VAL A 224 1.07 15.59 -8.77
N LEU A 225 0.06 14.86 -8.33
CA LEU A 225 -0.65 13.81 -9.08
C LEU A 225 -2.13 14.18 -9.19
N PRO A 226 -2.81 13.71 -10.25
CA PRO A 226 -4.25 13.92 -10.37
C PRO A 226 -5.04 13.40 -9.16
N ASP A 227 -4.61 12.29 -8.57
CA ASP A 227 -5.30 11.63 -7.48
C ASP A 227 -4.84 12.11 -6.08
N ASN A 228 -3.82 12.98 -5.99
CA ASN A 228 -3.51 13.76 -4.78
C ASN A 228 -4.49 14.95 -4.65
N TRP A 229 -5.78 14.63 -4.54
CA TRP A 229 -6.86 15.62 -4.48
C TRP A 229 -6.87 16.41 -3.17
N MET A 230 -6.24 15.89 -2.11
CA MET A 230 -6.07 16.56 -0.82
C MET A 230 -4.89 17.55 -0.83
N HIS A 231 -4.06 17.52 -1.88
CA HIS A 231 -2.81 18.30 -1.95
C HIS A 231 -1.87 17.98 -0.78
N ASP A 232 -1.78 16.67 -0.45
CA ASP A 232 -0.88 16.23 0.60
C ASP A 232 0.57 16.57 0.23
N SER A 233 1.24 17.29 1.10
CA SER A 233 2.63 17.74 0.94
C SER A 233 3.60 17.03 1.89
N ALA A 234 3.17 15.95 2.52
CA ALA A 234 3.97 15.20 3.49
C ALA A 234 4.89 14.15 2.87
N TYR A 235 4.90 14.01 1.54
CA TYR A 235 5.80 13.07 0.86
C TYR A 235 7.26 13.38 1.13
N ILE A 236 8.01 12.40 1.62
CA ILE A 236 9.47 12.50 1.79
C ILE A 236 10.12 12.23 0.43
N ASN A 237 10.72 13.26 -0.16
CA ASN A 237 11.38 13.13 -1.46
C ASN A 237 12.85 12.75 -1.30
N VAL A 238 13.25 11.61 -1.88
CA VAL A 238 14.61 11.06 -1.74
C VAL A 238 15.14 10.58 -3.09
N PRO A 239 16.46 10.39 -3.27
CA PRO A 239 16.99 9.71 -4.45
C PRO A 239 16.37 8.30 -4.61
N PHE A 240 16.03 7.88 -5.85
CA PHE A 240 15.31 6.62 -6.08
C PHE A 240 16.02 5.38 -5.51
N GLY A 241 17.35 5.40 -5.46
CA GLY A 241 18.12 4.34 -4.81
C GLY A 241 17.81 4.18 -3.32
N ALA A 242 17.34 5.23 -2.64
CA ALA A 242 16.90 5.14 -1.25
C ALA A 242 15.51 4.47 -1.15
N ILE A 243 14.62 4.66 -2.14
CA ILE A 243 13.36 3.91 -2.22
C ILE A 243 13.66 2.41 -2.37
N LEU A 244 14.51 2.02 -3.32
CA LEU A 244 14.85 0.61 -3.51
C LEU A 244 15.48 -0.02 -2.26
N LYS A 245 16.35 0.72 -1.56
CA LYS A 245 16.88 0.27 -0.27
C LYS A 245 15.80 0.13 0.79
N THR A 246 14.76 0.99 0.75
CA THR A 246 13.62 0.89 1.67
C THR A 246 12.79 -0.35 1.36
N LEU A 247 12.52 -0.67 0.09
CA LEU A 247 11.80 -1.89 -0.27
C LEU A 247 12.53 -3.15 0.23
N ASP A 248 13.85 -3.22 0.02
CA ASP A 248 14.66 -4.33 0.50
C ASP A 248 14.66 -4.38 2.04
N TYR A 249 14.94 -3.26 2.71
CA TYR A 249 15.00 -3.15 4.17
C TYR A 249 13.66 -3.47 4.84
N ALA A 250 12.57 -2.94 4.32
CA ALA A 250 11.22 -3.20 4.84
C ALA A 250 10.91 -4.71 4.81
N VAL A 251 11.08 -5.36 3.66
CA VAL A 251 10.85 -6.80 3.53
C VAL A 251 11.74 -7.60 4.48
N ASP A 252 13.06 -7.27 4.55
CA ASP A 252 14.02 -7.97 5.41
C ASP A 252 13.68 -7.82 6.91
N ASN A 253 13.03 -6.75 7.31
CA ASN A 253 12.65 -6.46 8.69
C ASN A 253 11.17 -6.73 9.01
N GLY A 254 10.41 -7.34 8.09
CA GLY A 254 9.03 -7.76 8.34
C GLY A 254 7.97 -6.69 8.12
N PHE A 255 8.32 -5.57 7.48
CA PHE A 255 7.39 -4.51 7.10
C PHE A 255 6.94 -4.70 5.65
N SER A 256 5.64 -4.66 5.42
CA SER A 256 5.08 -4.59 4.07
C SER A 256 5.06 -3.14 3.56
N VAL A 257 4.71 -2.93 2.29
CA VAL A 257 4.73 -1.60 1.66
C VAL A 257 3.57 -1.46 0.70
N ALA A 258 2.79 -0.38 0.77
CA ALA A 258 1.89 0.00 -0.31
C ALA A 258 2.67 0.75 -1.38
N ILE A 259 2.45 0.43 -2.65
CA ILE A 259 3.21 0.96 -3.78
C ILE A 259 2.26 1.56 -4.80
N ASP A 260 2.50 2.81 -5.15
CA ASP A 260 1.90 3.50 -6.28
C ASP A 260 2.84 3.42 -7.47
N MET A 261 2.36 2.89 -8.62
CA MET A 261 3.18 2.68 -9.78
C MET A 261 2.39 2.66 -11.10
N ASP A 262 3.11 2.88 -12.18
CA ASP A 262 2.60 2.71 -13.55
C ASP A 262 2.57 1.22 -13.94
N VAL A 263 1.40 0.77 -14.37
CA VAL A 263 1.15 -0.58 -14.87
C VAL A 263 0.57 -0.60 -16.30
N SER A 264 0.46 0.56 -16.94
CA SER A 264 -0.22 0.76 -18.22
C SER A 264 0.62 0.40 -19.46
N GLU A 265 1.76 -0.28 -19.29
CA GLU A 265 2.68 -0.58 -20.39
C GLU A 265 2.88 -2.08 -20.67
N LYS A 266 3.49 -2.40 -21.83
CA LYS A 266 3.71 -3.78 -22.30
C LYS A 266 4.55 -4.64 -21.35
N GLY A 267 5.39 -4.02 -20.54
CA GLY A 267 6.23 -4.69 -19.54
C GLY A 267 5.45 -5.29 -18.37
N PHE A 268 4.26 -4.76 -18.08
CA PHE A 268 3.37 -5.25 -17.05
C PHE A 268 2.41 -6.30 -17.62
N GLN A 269 2.62 -7.57 -17.26
CA GLN A 269 1.89 -8.71 -17.81
C GLN A 269 1.14 -9.47 -16.71
N ALA A 270 0.06 -8.88 -16.19
CA ALA A 270 -0.70 -9.45 -15.06
C ALA A 270 -1.15 -10.91 -15.29
N ARG A 271 -1.57 -11.27 -16.50
CA ARG A 271 -1.97 -12.64 -16.84
C ARG A 271 -0.82 -13.66 -16.79
N LYS A 272 0.42 -13.18 -16.91
CA LYS A 272 1.63 -14.00 -16.72
C LYS A 272 2.20 -13.89 -15.31
N GLY A 273 1.65 -13.02 -14.48
CA GLY A 273 2.11 -12.80 -13.12
C GLY A 273 3.49 -12.16 -13.02
N ILE A 274 3.90 -11.37 -14.04
CA ILE A 274 5.24 -10.78 -14.08
C ILE A 274 5.22 -9.35 -14.63
N ALA A 275 6.14 -8.51 -14.10
CA ALA A 275 6.43 -7.20 -14.67
C ALA A 275 7.94 -7.00 -14.80
N THR A 276 8.38 -6.65 -16.02
CA THR A 276 9.79 -6.39 -16.35
C THR A 276 9.89 -5.26 -17.36
N LEU A 277 10.99 -4.53 -17.36
CA LEU A 277 11.26 -3.54 -18.42
C LEU A 277 11.22 -4.20 -19.78
N THR A 278 10.72 -3.48 -20.78
CA THR A 278 10.75 -3.91 -22.18
C THR A 278 12.19 -4.01 -22.71
N ALA A 279 12.39 -4.71 -23.82
CA ALA A 279 13.71 -4.79 -24.43
C ALA A 279 14.26 -3.40 -24.82
N GLU A 280 13.39 -2.50 -25.26
CA GLU A 280 13.73 -1.12 -25.59
C GLU A 280 14.20 -0.34 -24.35
N GLN A 281 13.46 -0.40 -23.25
CA GLN A 281 13.84 0.26 -22.01
C GLN A 281 15.17 -0.28 -21.45
N ARG A 282 15.44 -1.58 -21.57
CA ARG A 282 16.72 -2.17 -21.15
C ARG A 282 17.91 -1.73 -22.03
N LYS A 283 17.69 -1.46 -23.32
CA LYS A 283 18.74 -0.92 -24.21
C LYS A 283 19.23 0.47 -23.79
N ALA A 284 18.41 1.24 -23.09
CA ALA A 284 18.79 2.54 -22.55
C ALA A 284 19.78 2.46 -21.38
N GLY A 285 20.12 1.25 -20.91
CA GLY A 285 21.03 1.01 -19.80
C GLY A 285 20.33 0.93 -18.43
N PRO A 286 21.08 0.99 -17.33
CA PRO A 286 20.53 0.96 -15.99
C PRO A 286 19.60 2.15 -15.73
N VAL A 287 18.55 1.92 -14.93
CA VAL A 287 17.64 3.00 -14.51
C VAL A 287 18.40 4.05 -13.71
N THR A 288 18.24 5.31 -14.11
CA THR A 288 18.83 6.48 -13.43
C THR A 288 17.75 7.43 -12.94
N GLN A 289 18.08 8.35 -12.03
CA GLN A 289 17.17 9.41 -11.59
C GLN A 289 16.68 10.23 -12.80
N ALA A 290 17.59 10.62 -13.69
CA ALA A 290 17.23 11.39 -14.89
C ALA A 290 16.25 10.63 -15.81
N MET A 291 16.40 9.31 -15.94
CA MET A 291 15.47 8.49 -16.71
C MET A 291 14.07 8.47 -16.08
N ARG A 292 13.99 8.32 -14.74
CA ARG A 292 12.72 8.41 -13.99
C ARG A 292 12.03 9.75 -14.19
N ASP A 293 12.78 10.84 -13.98
CA ASP A 293 12.28 12.21 -14.10
C ASP A 293 11.75 12.49 -15.52
N ALA A 294 12.47 12.02 -16.55
CA ALA A 294 12.05 12.14 -17.94
C ALA A 294 10.75 11.36 -18.22
N HIS A 295 10.66 10.11 -17.75
CA HIS A 295 9.47 9.27 -17.94
C HIS A 295 8.24 9.84 -17.25
N PHE A 296 8.40 10.39 -16.04
CA PHE A 296 7.31 11.06 -15.33
C PHE A 296 6.88 12.35 -16.01
N LYS A 297 7.86 13.18 -16.46
CA LYS A 297 7.60 14.46 -17.12
C LYS A 297 6.83 14.32 -18.43
N ASP A 298 7.14 13.31 -19.22
CA ASP A 298 6.53 13.09 -20.54
C ASP A 298 5.37 12.07 -20.55
N GLY A 299 4.92 11.64 -19.36
CA GLY A 299 3.77 10.77 -19.21
C GLY A 299 4.01 9.29 -19.56
N ARG A 300 5.27 8.86 -19.76
CA ARG A 300 5.61 7.43 -19.89
C ARG A 300 5.59 6.68 -18.56
N THR A 301 5.50 7.39 -17.46
CA THR A 301 5.21 6.85 -16.12
C THR A 301 4.08 7.69 -15.55
N ASN A 302 2.95 7.07 -15.27
CA ASN A 302 1.73 7.69 -14.77
C ASN A 302 1.34 7.10 -13.42
N ASP A 303 0.59 7.89 -12.63
CA ASP A 303 -0.19 7.44 -11.50
C ASP A 303 -1.42 6.68 -12.03
N ASP A 304 -1.39 5.36 -11.95
CA ASP A 304 -2.51 4.56 -12.46
C ASP A 304 -2.89 3.35 -11.60
N HIS A 305 -2.02 2.87 -10.70
CA HIS A 305 -2.37 1.70 -9.91
C HIS A 305 -1.57 1.55 -8.60
N LEU A 306 -2.29 1.31 -7.51
CA LEU A 306 -1.68 0.94 -6.24
C LEU A 306 -1.76 -0.57 -6.01
N MET A 307 -0.69 -1.12 -5.44
CA MET A 307 -0.54 -2.54 -5.08
C MET A 307 0.21 -2.69 -3.74
N HIS A 308 0.20 -3.92 -3.20
CA HIS A 308 0.79 -4.23 -1.90
C HIS A 308 2.01 -5.16 -2.05
N LEU A 309 3.19 -4.69 -1.63
CA LEU A 309 4.42 -5.48 -1.57
C LEU A 309 4.38 -6.43 -0.36
N ILE A 310 4.45 -7.73 -0.64
CA ILE A 310 4.31 -8.81 0.35
C ILE A 310 5.56 -9.70 0.45
N GLY A 311 6.61 -9.40 -0.29
CA GLY A 311 7.82 -10.23 -0.20
C GLY A 311 8.81 -10.01 -1.32
N ARG A 312 9.85 -10.85 -1.31
CA ARG A 312 10.94 -10.86 -2.29
C ARG A 312 11.26 -12.29 -2.73
N ALA A 313 11.69 -12.42 -3.98
CA ALA A 313 12.10 -13.65 -4.61
C ALA A 313 13.22 -13.39 -5.61
N HIS A 314 13.85 -14.44 -6.11
CA HIS A 314 14.77 -14.36 -7.24
C HIS A 314 14.45 -15.44 -8.29
N ASP A 315 14.81 -15.16 -9.54
CA ASP A 315 14.74 -16.16 -10.61
C ASP A 315 15.96 -17.11 -10.58
N LYS A 316 15.96 -18.09 -11.47
CA LYS A 316 17.07 -19.07 -11.60
C LYS A 316 18.43 -18.45 -11.96
N ASN A 317 18.47 -17.19 -12.40
CA ASN A 317 19.69 -16.45 -12.71
C ASN A 317 20.10 -15.52 -11.54
N GLY A 318 19.43 -15.57 -10.40
CA GLY A 318 19.66 -14.72 -9.26
C GLY A 318 19.10 -13.29 -9.40
N LYS A 319 18.30 -13.00 -10.45
CA LYS A 319 17.68 -11.70 -10.62
C LYS A 319 16.57 -11.52 -9.58
N VAL A 320 16.62 -10.40 -8.84
CA VAL A 320 15.66 -10.08 -7.78
C VAL A 320 14.33 -9.62 -8.36
N PHE A 321 13.24 -10.13 -7.76
CA PHE A 321 11.87 -9.75 -7.99
C PHE A 321 11.17 -9.46 -6.66
N TYR A 322 10.29 -8.48 -6.67
CA TYR A 322 9.40 -8.19 -5.56
C TYR A 322 8.06 -8.90 -5.78
N MET A 323 7.54 -9.51 -4.73
CA MET A 323 6.22 -10.15 -4.73
C MET A 323 5.18 -9.09 -4.37
N VAL A 324 4.28 -8.82 -5.30
CA VAL A 324 3.31 -7.73 -5.17
C VAL A 324 1.90 -8.29 -5.33
N LYS A 325 1.06 -8.10 -4.32
CA LYS A 325 -0.35 -8.50 -4.31
C LYS A 325 -1.17 -7.44 -5.05
N ASN A 326 -1.89 -7.85 -6.09
CA ASN A 326 -2.79 -7.03 -6.88
C ASN A 326 -4.25 -7.18 -6.39
N SER A 327 -5.13 -6.28 -6.81
CA SER A 327 -6.56 -6.22 -6.48
C SER A 327 -7.50 -6.55 -7.65
N TRP A 328 -7.06 -7.39 -8.60
CA TRP A 328 -7.86 -7.81 -9.76
C TRP A 328 -8.37 -9.26 -9.65
N GLY A 329 -8.46 -9.79 -8.42
CA GLY A 329 -8.81 -11.18 -8.18
C GLY A 329 -7.67 -12.15 -8.53
N LYS A 330 -7.96 -13.44 -8.53
CA LYS A 330 -6.96 -14.51 -8.70
C LYS A 330 -6.51 -14.68 -10.16
N VAL A 331 -6.03 -13.60 -10.78
CA VAL A 331 -5.53 -13.58 -12.16
C VAL A 331 -4.12 -14.17 -12.24
N GLY A 332 -3.84 -14.90 -13.34
CA GLY A 332 -2.52 -15.44 -13.65
C GLY A 332 -2.10 -16.67 -12.82
N PRO A 333 -0.89 -17.20 -13.05
CA PRO A 333 -0.41 -18.43 -12.45
C PRO A 333 -0.20 -18.34 -10.94
N TYR A 334 0.07 -17.13 -10.44
CA TYR A 334 0.31 -16.87 -9.01
C TYR A 334 -0.92 -16.29 -8.31
N LYS A 335 -2.12 -16.53 -8.85
CA LYS A 335 -3.42 -16.22 -8.21
C LYS A 335 -3.56 -14.77 -7.75
N GLY A 336 -3.11 -13.81 -8.60
CA GLY A 336 -3.20 -12.37 -8.33
C GLY A 336 -1.97 -11.75 -7.66
N VAL A 337 -0.94 -12.55 -7.36
CA VAL A 337 0.38 -12.04 -7.02
C VAL A 337 1.20 -11.86 -8.30
N LEU A 338 1.99 -10.80 -8.36
CA LEU A 338 2.93 -10.52 -9.45
C LEU A 338 4.36 -10.51 -8.93
N TYR A 339 5.28 -10.97 -9.78
CA TYR A 339 6.72 -10.87 -9.59
C TYR A 339 7.25 -9.70 -10.42
N ILE A 340 7.57 -8.59 -9.75
CA ILE A 340 7.99 -7.34 -10.38
C ILE A 340 9.51 -7.21 -10.25
N SER A 341 10.21 -7.13 -11.39
CA SER A 341 11.66 -7.01 -11.37
C SER A 341 12.13 -5.70 -10.74
N LYS A 342 13.30 -5.74 -10.10
CA LYS A 342 13.87 -4.58 -9.40
C LYS A 342 14.07 -3.36 -10.31
N ASP A 343 14.41 -3.58 -11.58
CA ASP A 343 14.56 -2.53 -12.57
C ASP A 343 13.21 -1.90 -13.00
N TYR A 344 12.14 -2.72 -13.11
CA TYR A 344 10.78 -2.21 -13.31
C TYR A 344 10.33 -1.36 -12.12
N MET A 345 10.51 -1.88 -10.91
CA MET A 345 10.23 -1.15 -9.68
C MET A 345 10.98 0.18 -9.63
N ALA A 346 12.26 0.17 -9.99
CA ALA A 346 13.09 1.39 -10.05
C ALA A 346 12.54 2.45 -10.99
N LEU A 347 12.04 2.07 -12.16
CA LEU A 347 11.58 3.01 -13.19
C LEU A 347 10.14 3.48 -12.95
N LYS A 348 9.26 2.57 -12.51
CA LYS A 348 7.81 2.74 -12.57
C LYS A 348 7.12 3.06 -11.25
N THR A 349 7.80 2.98 -10.11
CA THR A 349 7.24 3.39 -8.81
C THR A 349 7.20 4.91 -8.71
N LEU A 350 6.04 5.48 -8.40
CA LEU A 350 5.87 6.91 -8.13
C LEU A 350 6.08 7.22 -6.65
N ALA A 351 5.40 6.47 -5.80
CA ALA A 351 5.48 6.62 -4.35
C ALA A 351 5.33 5.27 -3.64
N ILE A 352 5.72 5.24 -2.39
CA ILE A 352 5.49 4.13 -1.48
C ILE A 352 4.98 4.64 -0.14
N MET A 353 4.12 3.86 0.53
CA MET A 353 3.79 4.07 1.94
C MET A 353 4.36 2.92 2.76
N VAL A 354 5.01 3.24 3.87
CA VAL A 354 5.66 2.28 4.77
C VAL A 354 5.62 2.80 6.21
N HIS A 355 5.67 1.88 7.19
CA HIS A 355 5.93 2.24 8.58
C HIS A 355 7.30 2.92 8.71
N LYS A 356 7.44 3.97 9.53
CA LYS A 356 8.71 4.72 9.70
C LYS A 356 9.91 3.84 10.03
N ASP A 357 9.70 2.77 10.83
CA ASP A 357 10.76 1.81 11.19
C ASP A 357 11.10 0.83 10.05
N GLY A 358 10.29 0.77 8.99
CA GLY A 358 10.57 0.07 7.74
C GLY A 358 11.36 0.90 6.73
N LEU A 359 11.65 2.16 7.01
CA LEU A 359 12.51 3.00 6.17
C LEU A 359 13.96 2.54 6.19
N ALA A 360 14.62 2.59 5.04
CA ALA A 360 16.06 2.35 5.00
C ALA A 360 16.81 3.32 5.94
N PRO A 361 17.84 2.86 6.67
CA PRO A 361 18.57 3.67 7.66
C PRO A 361 19.09 5.02 7.13
N VAL A 362 19.35 5.13 5.83
CA VAL A 362 19.79 6.37 5.19
C VAL A 362 18.67 7.43 5.22
N ILE A 363 17.39 7.02 5.12
CA ILE A 363 16.25 7.95 5.21
C ILE A 363 15.99 8.30 6.68
N THR A 364 15.92 7.30 7.55
CA THR A 364 15.66 7.52 8.99
C THR A 364 16.68 8.48 9.58
N LYS A 365 17.97 8.26 9.32
CA LYS A 365 19.05 9.13 9.83
C LYS A 365 18.94 10.60 9.37
N LYS A 366 18.44 10.84 8.13
CA LYS A 366 18.36 12.19 7.57
C LYS A 366 17.05 12.90 7.90
N MET A 367 15.93 12.16 7.88
CA MET A 367 14.59 12.76 7.98
C MET A 367 14.02 12.73 9.41
N PHE A 368 14.58 11.87 10.26
CA PHE A 368 14.14 11.67 11.65
C PHE A 368 15.34 11.62 12.60
N PRO A 369 16.16 12.70 12.66
CA PRO A 369 17.33 12.74 13.54
C PRO A 369 16.90 12.63 15.00
N GLY A 370 17.34 11.56 15.69
CA GLY A 370 17.04 11.32 17.11
C GLY A 370 15.89 10.35 17.38
N SER A 371 15.35 9.68 16.35
CA SER A 371 14.38 8.58 16.51
C SER A 371 15.09 7.23 16.65
#